data_235ddbf8db9978c0a51e648dc400f18f
#
_entry.id   235ddbf8db9978c0a51e648dc400f18f
#
_cell.length_a   1.000
_cell.length_b   1.000
_cell.length_c   1.000
_cell.angle_alpha   90.00
_cell.angle_beta   90.00
_cell.angle_gamma   90.00
#
_symmetry.space_group_name_H-M   'P 1'
#
loop_
_entity.id
_entity.type
_entity.pdbx_description
1 polymer ?
#
loop_
_entity_poly.entity_id
_entity_poly.type
_entity_poly.pdbx_seq_one_letter_code
_entity_poly.pdbx_strand_id
1 'polypeptide(L)'
;MVALAAQSHVAVAQATGSPLKIGIVGAGREGGALGTLFVKAGHPVTFSSRHPDNLKGLVAGLGPLAQAGTVAEAIAFGDVVVIAIPYAAMEEIGKAHAGALAKKALVIDVSNPIARRDGEDFVKSVGEQGGAGLVTAKLLPGAPIVRAFNAIGSGRLAGLAHRAGEPVGVPIAGDDPKAIAVAQSLIREIGFEPVLVGGLAMGRHLVPGTPLGGEHTAAEIRQIAGSLH
;
A
#
# COMPACT_ATOMS: atom_id res chain seq x y z
N MET A 1 53.53 11.24 10.80
CA MET A 1 52.63 10.07 10.88
C MET A 1 51.19 10.57 10.75
N VAL A 2 50.58 10.33 9.59
CA VAL A 2 49.21 10.73 9.33
C VAL A 2 48.34 9.47 9.46
N ALA A 3 47.44 9.46 10.41
CA ALA A 3 46.53 8.36 10.64
C ALA A 3 45.39 8.43 9.62
N LEU A 4 45.29 7.44 8.73
CA LEU A 4 44.16 7.24 7.81
C LEU A 4 43.02 6.66 8.63
N ALA A 5 41.93 7.43 8.79
CA ALA A 5 40.68 6.91 9.34
C ALA A 5 39.95 6.08 8.26
N ALA A 6 39.86 4.78 8.48
CA ALA A 6 39.10 3.89 7.68
C ALA A 6 37.58 4.14 7.93
N GLN A 7 36.87 4.67 6.95
CA GLN A 7 35.41 4.74 6.97
C GLN A 7 34.84 3.36 6.67
N SER A 8 34.30 2.72 7.68
CA SER A 8 33.55 1.46 7.53
C SER A 8 32.21 1.75 6.88
N HIS A 9 32.07 1.43 5.60
CA HIS A 9 30.78 1.36 4.93
C HIS A 9 30.02 0.16 5.47
N VAL A 10 29.01 0.41 6.28
CA VAL A 10 28.04 -0.62 6.66
C VAL A 10 27.21 -0.92 5.42
N ALA A 11 27.55 -2.02 4.73
CA ALA A 11 26.70 -2.58 3.70
C ALA A 11 25.43 -3.08 4.37
N VAL A 12 24.29 -2.43 4.09
CA VAL A 12 22.98 -2.93 4.44
C VAL A 12 22.78 -4.21 3.61
N ALA A 13 22.82 -5.36 4.27
CA ALA A 13 22.53 -6.63 3.66
C ALA A 13 21.09 -6.60 3.09
N GLN A 14 20.97 -6.57 1.76
CA GLN A 14 19.71 -6.85 1.07
C GLN A 14 19.31 -8.27 1.44
N ALA A 15 18.11 -8.43 1.99
CA ALA A 15 17.53 -9.73 2.25
C ALA A 15 17.35 -10.45 0.90
N THR A 16 18.16 -11.50 0.68
CA THR A 16 18.10 -12.36 -0.52
C THR A 16 16.92 -13.34 -0.40
N GLY A 17 15.70 -12.82 -0.32
CA GLY A 17 14.48 -13.60 -0.50
C GLY A 17 14.05 -13.54 -1.97
N SER A 18 13.40 -14.60 -2.48
CA SER A 18 12.77 -14.57 -3.80
C SER A 18 11.78 -13.39 -3.87
N PRO A 19 11.66 -12.71 -5.05
CA PRO A 19 10.71 -11.61 -5.22
C PRO A 19 9.30 -12.06 -4.86
N LEU A 20 8.62 -11.29 -4.00
CA LEU A 20 7.24 -11.57 -3.60
C LEU A 20 6.31 -11.39 -4.81
N LYS A 21 5.36 -12.29 -4.98
CA LYS A 21 4.29 -12.14 -5.96
C LYS A 21 3.25 -11.14 -5.43
N ILE A 22 2.84 -10.19 -6.26
CA ILE A 22 1.92 -9.12 -5.85
C ILE A 22 0.65 -9.18 -6.70
N GLY A 23 -0.49 -9.27 -6.03
CA GLY A 23 -1.81 -9.15 -6.65
C GLY A 23 -2.36 -7.74 -6.46
N ILE A 24 -2.70 -7.04 -7.55
CA ILE A 24 -3.34 -5.72 -7.50
C ILE A 24 -4.84 -5.88 -7.72
N VAL A 25 -5.63 -5.66 -6.68
CA VAL A 25 -7.09 -5.61 -6.76
C VAL A 25 -7.50 -4.18 -7.08
N GLY A 26 -7.88 -3.97 -8.36
CA GLY A 26 -8.21 -2.64 -8.88
C GLY A 26 -7.03 -1.92 -9.51
N ALA A 27 -6.68 -2.27 -10.75
CA ALA A 27 -5.62 -1.64 -11.53
C ALA A 27 -6.07 -0.31 -12.18
N GLY A 28 -6.72 0.56 -11.39
CA GLY A 28 -7.00 1.94 -11.74
C GLY A 28 -5.74 2.81 -11.62
N ARG A 29 -5.93 4.13 -11.44
CA ARG A 29 -4.80 5.06 -11.34
C ARG A 29 -3.84 4.71 -10.20
N GLU A 30 -4.36 4.46 -8.99
CA GLU A 30 -3.55 4.14 -7.82
C GLU A 30 -2.91 2.75 -7.92
N GLY A 31 -3.72 1.72 -8.12
CA GLY A 31 -3.22 0.34 -8.23
C GLY A 31 -2.31 0.12 -9.44
N GLY A 32 -2.59 0.79 -10.57
CA GLY A 32 -1.71 0.77 -11.74
C GLY A 32 -0.36 1.42 -11.46
N ALA A 33 -0.33 2.57 -10.76
CA ALA A 33 0.91 3.26 -10.41
C ALA A 33 1.75 2.43 -9.42
N LEU A 34 1.16 1.93 -8.33
CA LEU A 34 1.87 1.10 -7.35
C LEU A 34 2.36 -0.21 -7.95
N GLY A 35 1.50 -0.92 -8.71
CA GLY A 35 1.89 -2.14 -9.39
C GLY A 35 3.05 -1.93 -10.37
N THR A 36 3.06 -0.79 -11.08
CA THR A 36 4.18 -0.41 -11.95
C THR A 36 5.49 -0.23 -11.16
N LEU A 37 5.44 0.36 -9.98
CA LEU A 37 6.62 0.51 -9.13
C LEU A 37 7.12 -0.86 -8.63
N PHE A 38 6.22 -1.76 -8.24
CA PHE A 38 6.59 -3.12 -7.84
C PHE A 38 7.21 -3.92 -9.00
N VAL A 39 6.66 -3.83 -10.23
CA VAL A 39 7.29 -4.45 -11.41
C VAL A 39 8.69 -3.91 -11.62
N LYS A 40 8.90 -2.60 -11.52
CA LYS A 40 10.23 -1.96 -11.65
C LYS A 40 11.20 -2.39 -10.55
N ALA A 41 10.71 -2.71 -9.36
CA ALA A 41 11.49 -3.27 -8.25
C ALA A 41 11.78 -4.78 -8.42
N GLY A 42 11.27 -5.42 -9.50
CA GLY A 42 11.55 -6.82 -9.82
C GLY A 42 10.50 -7.83 -9.32
N HIS A 43 9.38 -7.36 -8.78
CA HIS A 43 8.30 -8.24 -8.33
C HIS A 43 7.40 -8.67 -9.49
N PRO A 44 7.01 -9.96 -9.58
CA PRO A 44 5.92 -10.40 -10.45
C PRO A 44 4.59 -9.83 -9.97
N VAL A 45 3.84 -9.20 -10.88
CA VAL A 45 2.57 -8.51 -10.55
C VAL A 45 1.43 -8.99 -11.42
N THR A 46 0.31 -9.38 -10.81
CA THR A 46 -0.97 -9.57 -11.48
C THR A 46 -1.88 -8.38 -11.23
N PHE A 47 -2.17 -7.63 -12.28
CA PHE A 47 -3.10 -6.50 -12.25
C PHE A 47 -4.52 -6.99 -12.49
N SER A 48 -5.48 -6.58 -11.68
CA SER A 48 -6.87 -6.98 -11.90
C SER A 48 -7.82 -5.82 -12.18
N SER A 49 -8.82 -6.13 -12.95
CA SER A 49 -9.93 -5.25 -13.27
C SER A 49 -11.20 -6.08 -13.46
N ARG A 50 -12.38 -5.44 -13.37
CA ARG A 50 -13.65 -6.03 -13.82
C ARG A 50 -13.65 -6.32 -15.33
N HIS A 51 -12.76 -5.67 -16.07
CA HIS A 51 -12.52 -5.84 -17.50
C HIS A 51 -11.03 -6.01 -17.77
N PRO A 52 -10.46 -7.23 -17.57
CA PRO A 52 -9.02 -7.47 -17.68
C PRO A 52 -8.43 -7.12 -19.05
N ASP A 53 -9.22 -7.23 -20.11
CA ASP A 53 -8.80 -6.84 -21.47
C ASP A 53 -8.34 -5.38 -21.58
N ASN A 54 -8.89 -4.48 -20.77
CA ASN A 54 -8.49 -3.07 -20.75
C ASN A 54 -7.10 -2.85 -20.16
N LEU A 55 -6.50 -3.88 -19.54
CA LEU A 55 -5.16 -3.82 -18.95
C LEU A 55 -4.05 -4.28 -19.90
N LYS A 56 -4.39 -4.76 -21.11
CA LYS A 56 -3.41 -5.26 -22.10
C LYS A 56 -2.31 -4.24 -22.41
N GLY A 57 -2.68 -2.96 -22.57
CA GLY A 57 -1.70 -1.89 -22.82
C GLY A 57 -0.76 -1.66 -21.63
N LEU A 58 -1.29 -1.69 -20.42
CA LEU A 58 -0.49 -1.54 -19.20
C LEU A 58 0.53 -2.67 -19.06
N VAL A 59 0.09 -3.91 -19.13
CA VAL A 59 0.98 -5.07 -18.89
C VAL A 59 1.99 -5.24 -20.02
N ALA A 60 1.63 -4.98 -21.28
CA ALA A 60 2.56 -5.03 -22.40
C ALA A 60 3.72 -4.01 -22.25
N GLY A 61 3.42 -2.83 -21.70
CA GLY A 61 4.44 -1.80 -21.44
C GLY A 61 5.37 -2.11 -20.26
N LEU A 62 4.99 -3.06 -19.39
CA LEU A 62 5.76 -3.42 -18.19
C LEU A 62 6.61 -4.69 -18.36
N GLY A 63 6.39 -5.48 -19.42
CA GLY A 63 7.19 -6.66 -19.73
C GLY A 63 6.77 -7.91 -18.96
N PRO A 64 7.64 -8.95 -18.89
CA PRO A 64 7.27 -10.30 -18.50
C PRO A 64 6.88 -10.50 -17.03
N LEU A 65 7.18 -9.54 -16.16
CA LEU A 65 6.79 -9.59 -14.76
C LEU A 65 5.35 -9.12 -14.52
N ALA A 66 4.68 -8.55 -15.53
CA ALA A 66 3.33 -8.03 -15.42
C ALA A 66 2.33 -8.90 -16.20
N GLN A 67 1.22 -9.22 -15.58
CA GLN A 67 0.09 -9.89 -16.24
C GLN A 67 -1.25 -9.29 -15.80
N ALA A 68 -2.26 -9.41 -16.66
CA ALA A 68 -3.62 -9.00 -16.38
C ALA A 68 -4.46 -10.22 -15.96
N GLY A 69 -5.43 -10.00 -15.08
CA GLY A 69 -6.35 -11.04 -14.65
C GLY A 69 -7.61 -10.48 -13.98
N THR A 70 -8.45 -11.39 -13.54
CA THR A 70 -9.60 -11.13 -12.68
C THR A 70 -9.16 -10.83 -11.25
N VAL A 71 -10.05 -10.32 -10.41
CA VAL A 71 -9.81 -10.10 -8.97
C VAL A 71 -9.41 -11.41 -8.29
N ALA A 72 -10.13 -12.51 -8.59
CA ALA A 72 -9.84 -13.82 -8.00
C ALA A 72 -8.44 -14.32 -8.38
N GLU A 73 -8.03 -14.16 -9.64
CA GLU A 73 -6.71 -14.55 -10.13
C GLU A 73 -5.60 -13.71 -9.48
N ALA A 74 -5.77 -12.40 -9.35
CA ALA A 74 -4.81 -11.54 -8.69
C ALA A 74 -4.64 -11.92 -7.20
N ILE A 75 -5.75 -12.15 -6.49
CA ILE A 75 -5.70 -12.61 -5.10
C ILE A 75 -5.05 -13.98 -4.99
N ALA A 76 -5.39 -14.93 -5.87
CA ALA A 76 -4.78 -16.26 -5.84
C ALA A 76 -3.27 -16.22 -6.11
N PHE A 77 -2.84 -15.39 -7.05
CA PHE A 77 -1.44 -15.24 -7.45
C PHE A 77 -0.54 -14.64 -6.37
N GLY A 78 -1.01 -13.55 -5.71
CA GLY A 78 -0.17 -12.76 -4.82
C GLY A 78 0.13 -13.42 -3.48
N ASP A 79 1.38 -13.38 -3.04
CA ASP A 79 1.75 -13.55 -1.64
C ASP A 79 1.32 -12.32 -0.84
N VAL A 80 1.38 -11.17 -1.49
CA VAL A 80 0.91 -9.86 -1.05
C VAL A 80 -0.21 -9.38 -1.95
N VAL A 81 -1.25 -8.80 -1.38
CA VAL A 81 -2.36 -8.21 -2.14
C VAL A 81 -2.48 -6.72 -1.83
N VAL A 82 -2.52 -5.89 -2.87
CA VAL A 82 -2.81 -4.45 -2.78
C VAL A 82 -4.25 -4.21 -3.20
N ILE A 83 -5.06 -3.64 -2.31
CA ILE A 83 -6.46 -3.30 -2.59
C ILE A 83 -6.55 -1.80 -2.90
N ALA A 84 -6.84 -1.47 -4.16
CA ALA A 84 -6.89 -0.11 -4.71
C ALA A 84 -8.22 0.15 -5.43
N ILE A 85 -9.33 -0.02 -4.74
CA ILE A 85 -10.70 0.07 -5.26
C ILE A 85 -11.45 1.27 -4.67
N PRO A 86 -12.59 1.69 -5.25
CA PRO A 86 -13.55 2.52 -4.54
C PRO A 86 -13.92 1.90 -3.19
N TYR A 87 -13.88 2.68 -2.09
CA TYR A 87 -14.02 2.10 -0.76
C TYR A 87 -15.37 1.42 -0.53
N ALA A 88 -16.45 1.94 -1.13
CA ALA A 88 -17.76 1.32 -1.08
C ALA A 88 -17.79 -0.12 -1.66
N ALA A 89 -16.84 -0.50 -2.52
CA ALA A 89 -16.74 -1.86 -3.05
C ALA A 89 -16.01 -2.85 -2.09
N MET A 90 -15.46 -2.37 -0.97
CA MET A 90 -14.71 -3.22 -0.02
C MET A 90 -15.58 -4.34 0.56
N GLU A 91 -16.86 -4.08 0.81
CA GLU A 91 -17.79 -5.08 1.33
C GLU A 91 -17.98 -6.25 0.37
N GLU A 92 -18.07 -5.96 -0.94
CA GLU A 92 -18.17 -7.00 -1.98
C GLU A 92 -16.89 -7.85 -2.03
N ILE A 93 -15.71 -7.21 -1.96
CA ILE A 93 -14.43 -7.94 -1.87
C ILE A 93 -14.37 -8.81 -0.63
N GLY A 94 -14.83 -8.30 0.52
CA GLY A 94 -14.87 -9.06 1.77
C GLY A 94 -15.78 -10.29 1.65
N LYS A 95 -17.01 -10.11 1.16
CA LYS A 95 -17.95 -11.22 0.99
C LYS A 95 -17.40 -12.33 0.07
N ALA A 96 -16.72 -11.94 -1.01
CA ALA A 96 -16.24 -12.89 -2.00
C ALA A 96 -14.87 -13.51 -1.66
N HIS A 97 -13.99 -12.79 -0.97
CA HIS A 97 -12.56 -13.13 -0.93
C HIS A 97 -11.91 -13.08 0.45
N ALA A 98 -12.61 -12.74 1.55
CA ALA A 98 -12.01 -12.60 2.88
C ALA A 98 -11.19 -13.83 3.29
N GLY A 99 -11.68 -15.04 3.07
CA GLY A 99 -10.98 -16.28 3.41
C GLY A 99 -9.68 -16.52 2.63
N ALA A 100 -9.59 -15.99 1.40
CA ALA A 100 -8.35 -16.04 0.61
C ALA A 100 -7.37 -14.94 1.07
N LEU A 101 -7.87 -13.75 1.39
CA LEU A 101 -7.08 -12.62 1.88
C LEU A 101 -6.49 -12.90 3.28
N ALA A 102 -7.21 -13.62 4.13
CA ALA A 102 -6.72 -14.04 5.45
C ALA A 102 -5.48 -14.96 5.42
N LYS A 103 -5.19 -15.56 4.26
CA LYS A 103 -4.04 -16.46 4.06
C LYS A 103 -2.82 -15.76 3.46
N LYS A 104 -2.87 -14.46 3.23
CA LYS A 104 -1.78 -13.69 2.63
C LYS A 104 -0.71 -13.33 3.66
N ALA A 105 0.50 -13.06 3.20
CA ALA A 105 1.54 -12.50 4.05
C ALA A 105 1.25 -11.04 4.42
N LEU A 106 0.55 -10.31 3.53
CA LEU A 106 0.20 -8.91 3.69
C LEU A 106 -0.97 -8.53 2.77
N VAL A 107 -1.87 -7.72 3.28
CA VAL A 107 -2.88 -7.00 2.50
C VAL A 107 -2.66 -5.49 2.70
N ILE A 108 -2.21 -4.80 1.65
CA ILE A 108 -2.07 -3.33 1.66
C ILE A 108 -3.39 -2.72 1.22
N ASP A 109 -4.07 -2.00 2.12
CA ASP A 109 -5.28 -1.25 1.79
C ASP A 109 -4.94 0.22 1.51
N VAL A 110 -4.98 0.61 0.23
CA VAL A 110 -4.78 1.98 -0.23
C VAL A 110 -6.10 2.72 -0.48
N SER A 111 -7.23 2.05 -0.23
CA SER A 111 -8.56 2.58 -0.52
C SER A 111 -8.97 3.64 0.50
N ASN A 112 -9.63 4.71 0.04
CA ASN A 112 -10.16 5.76 0.89
C ASN A 112 -11.66 5.94 0.65
N PRO A 113 -12.48 6.13 1.71
CA PRO A 113 -13.84 6.62 1.56
C PRO A 113 -13.82 8.08 1.12
N ILE A 114 -14.43 8.40 -0.02
CA ILE A 114 -14.42 9.74 -0.62
C ILE A 114 -15.86 10.19 -0.87
N ALA A 115 -16.32 11.24 -0.20
CA ALA A 115 -17.72 11.70 -0.23
C ALA A 115 -18.25 11.91 -1.65
N ARG A 116 -17.47 12.56 -2.53
CA ARG A 116 -17.85 12.80 -3.92
C ARG A 116 -18.09 11.52 -4.73
N ARG A 117 -17.49 10.38 -4.33
CA ARG A 117 -17.60 9.10 -5.04
C ARG A 117 -18.53 8.13 -4.33
N ASP A 118 -18.40 8.04 -3.01
CA ASP A 118 -19.03 7.00 -2.20
C ASP A 118 -20.30 7.51 -1.48
N GLY A 119 -20.52 8.84 -1.44
CA GLY A 119 -21.61 9.51 -0.72
C GLY A 119 -21.20 9.99 0.68
N GLU A 120 -21.78 11.12 1.12
CA GLU A 120 -21.46 11.74 2.42
C GLU A 120 -21.89 10.88 3.59
N ASP A 121 -23.08 10.29 3.54
CA ASP A 121 -23.62 9.43 4.60
C ASP A 121 -22.77 8.16 4.77
N PHE A 122 -22.28 7.59 3.67
CA PHE A 122 -21.38 6.45 3.72
C PHE A 122 -20.05 6.81 4.40
N VAL A 123 -19.45 7.93 4.01
CA VAL A 123 -18.18 8.39 4.61
C VAL A 123 -18.35 8.70 6.09
N LYS A 124 -19.46 9.35 6.46
CA LYS A 124 -19.83 9.61 7.86
C LYS A 124 -19.96 8.30 8.65
N SER A 125 -20.68 7.32 8.13
CA SER A 125 -20.84 5.99 8.75
C SER A 125 -19.50 5.28 8.96
N VAL A 126 -18.58 5.34 7.99
CA VAL A 126 -17.21 4.81 8.15
C VAL A 126 -16.45 5.53 9.27
N GLY A 127 -16.60 6.85 9.36
CA GLY A 127 -16.00 7.66 10.44
C GLY A 127 -16.52 7.25 11.83
N GLU A 128 -17.84 7.12 11.98
CA GLU A 128 -18.51 6.69 13.22
C GLU A 128 -18.10 5.29 13.68
N GLN A 129 -17.71 4.42 12.77
CA GLN A 129 -17.17 3.08 13.05
C GLN A 129 -15.65 3.08 13.36
N GLY A 130 -15.03 4.25 13.56
CA GLY A 130 -13.62 4.39 13.91
C GLY A 130 -12.68 4.55 12.70
N GLY A 131 -13.24 4.76 11.50
CA GLY A 131 -12.49 5.03 10.29
C GLY A 131 -12.18 3.81 9.43
N ALA A 132 -11.63 4.08 8.25
CA ALA A 132 -11.44 3.08 7.20
C ALA A 132 -10.60 1.87 7.65
N GLY A 133 -9.58 2.06 8.48
CA GLY A 133 -8.74 0.93 8.94
C GLY A 133 -9.53 -0.12 9.72
N LEU A 134 -10.34 0.31 10.68
CA LEU A 134 -11.17 -0.61 11.49
C LEU A 134 -12.32 -1.21 10.67
N VAL A 135 -12.93 -0.42 9.78
CA VAL A 135 -13.98 -0.94 8.89
C VAL A 135 -13.43 -1.98 7.91
N THR A 136 -12.25 -1.73 7.32
CA THR A 136 -11.60 -2.73 6.46
C THR A 136 -11.30 -4.01 7.22
N ALA A 137 -10.78 -3.93 8.47
CA ALA A 137 -10.50 -5.11 9.28
C ALA A 137 -11.77 -5.93 9.59
N LYS A 138 -12.90 -5.26 9.80
CA LYS A 138 -14.21 -5.90 10.00
C LYS A 138 -14.72 -6.59 8.74
N LEU A 139 -14.49 -5.98 7.57
CA LEU A 139 -14.93 -6.53 6.27
C LEU A 139 -14.00 -7.65 5.75
N LEU A 140 -12.73 -7.66 6.18
CA LEU A 140 -11.72 -8.64 5.79
C LEU A 140 -11.19 -9.38 7.03
N PRO A 141 -12.03 -10.16 7.74
CA PRO A 141 -11.64 -10.79 9.01
C PRO A 141 -10.45 -11.74 8.80
N GLY A 142 -9.46 -11.61 9.70
CA GLY A 142 -8.24 -12.42 9.69
C GLY A 142 -7.20 -12.01 8.65
N ALA A 143 -7.47 -11.05 7.78
CA ALA A 143 -6.48 -10.56 6.83
C ALA A 143 -5.40 -9.73 7.55
N PRO A 144 -4.09 -9.94 7.24
CA PRO A 144 -2.98 -9.17 7.80
C PRO A 144 -2.88 -7.79 7.10
N ILE A 145 -3.72 -6.85 7.55
CA ILE A 145 -3.91 -5.56 6.89
C ILE A 145 -2.87 -4.54 7.34
N VAL A 146 -2.30 -3.84 6.37
CA VAL A 146 -1.57 -2.58 6.57
C VAL A 146 -2.17 -1.52 5.66
N ARG A 147 -2.59 -0.40 6.22
CA ARG A 147 -2.93 0.79 5.44
C ARG A 147 -1.67 1.55 5.08
N ALA A 148 -1.49 1.86 3.81
CA ALA A 148 -0.34 2.59 3.27
C ALA A 148 -0.72 3.29 1.96
N PHE A 149 0.01 4.34 1.58
CA PHE A 149 -0.20 5.13 0.36
C PHE A 149 -1.56 5.84 0.26
N ASN A 150 -2.36 5.84 1.31
CA ASN A 150 -3.67 6.49 1.36
C ASN A 150 -3.58 8.02 1.24
N ALA A 151 -2.43 8.58 1.59
CA ALA A 151 -2.17 10.02 1.68
C ALA A 151 -1.55 10.64 0.42
N ILE A 152 -0.95 9.84 -0.46
CA ILE A 152 -0.23 10.30 -1.65
C ILE A 152 -1.09 10.06 -2.89
N GLY A 153 -1.27 11.07 -3.73
CA GLY A 153 -2.04 10.93 -4.97
C GLY A 153 -1.31 10.14 -6.05
N SER A 154 -2.02 9.25 -6.74
CA SER A 154 -1.48 8.35 -7.76
C SER A 154 -0.59 9.01 -8.83
N GLY A 155 -0.94 10.24 -9.23
CA GLY A 155 -0.16 10.98 -10.23
C GLY A 155 1.21 11.45 -9.73
N ARG A 156 1.46 11.39 -8.42
CA ARG A 156 2.72 11.79 -7.80
C ARG A 156 3.68 10.62 -7.57
N LEU A 157 3.14 9.41 -7.38
CA LEU A 157 3.92 8.23 -6.95
C LEU A 157 5.17 7.98 -7.80
N ALA A 158 5.05 8.00 -9.13
CA ALA A 158 6.17 7.72 -10.02
C ALA A 158 7.31 8.76 -9.93
N GLY A 159 6.96 10.03 -9.70
CA GLY A 159 7.94 11.12 -9.57
C GLY A 159 8.56 11.24 -8.18
N LEU A 160 7.90 10.65 -7.17
CA LEU A 160 8.36 10.67 -5.77
C LEU A 160 9.18 9.42 -5.41
N ALA A 161 8.95 8.32 -6.11
CA ALA A 161 9.70 7.08 -5.95
C ALA A 161 11.20 7.31 -6.27
N HIS A 162 12.08 6.89 -5.37
CA HIS A 162 13.54 7.03 -5.51
C HIS A 162 14.01 8.47 -5.82
N ARG A 163 13.28 9.50 -5.35
CA ARG A 163 13.71 10.88 -5.55
C ARG A 163 15.08 11.13 -4.94
N ALA A 164 15.84 12.07 -5.51
CA ALA A 164 17.12 12.49 -4.95
C ALA A 164 16.93 13.12 -3.56
N GLY A 165 17.87 12.91 -2.66
CA GLY A 165 17.85 13.40 -1.30
C GLY A 165 17.00 12.55 -0.36
N GLU A 166 16.28 13.19 0.56
CA GLU A 166 15.46 12.48 1.55
C GLU A 166 14.25 11.82 0.89
N PRO A 167 14.02 10.50 1.09
CA PRO A 167 12.84 9.82 0.58
C PRO A 167 11.54 10.42 1.14
N VAL A 168 10.46 10.36 0.36
CA VAL A 168 9.14 10.71 0.86
C VAL A 168 8.71 9.68 1.90
N GLY A 169 8.22 10.17 3.03
CA GLY A 169 7.64 9.34 4.07
C GLY A 169 6.28 8.80 3.68
N VAL A 170 6.02 7.54 3.97
CA VAL A 170 4.71 6.90 3.84
C VAL A 170 4.21 6.52 5.22
N PRO A 171 3.18 7.20 5.76
CA PRO A 171 2.59 6.77 7.02
C PRO A 171 1.89 5.43 6.81
N ILE A 172 2.15 4.47 7.69
CA ILE A 172 1.52 3.16 7.68
C ILE A 172 0.83 2.86 9.00
N ALA A 173 -0.30 2.17 8.95
CA ALA A 173 -1.05 1.73 10.11
C ALA A 173 -1.42 0.24 9.98
N GLY A 174 -1.18 -0.55 11.02
CA GLY A 174 -1.44 -1.99 11.03
C GLY A 174 -1.27 -2.59 12.42
N ASP A 175 -1.83 -3.78 12.64
CA ASP A 175 -1.82 -4.46 13.93
C ASP A 175 -0.94 -5.73 13.94
N ASP A 176 -0.67 -6.33 12.77
CA ASP A 176 0.16 -7.53 12.63
C ASP A 176 1.64 -7.15 12.42
N PRO A 177 2.55 -7.45 13.35
CA PRO A 177 3.97 -7.10 13.22
C PRO A 177 4.67 -7.74 12.01
N LYS A 178 4.24 -8.93 11.58
CA LYS A 178 4.82 -9.60 10.40
C LYS A 178 4.39 -8.89 9.12
N ALA A 179 3.11 -8.57 9.00
CA ALA A 179 2.59 -7.80 7.87
C ALA A 179 3.22 -6.40 7.79
N ILE A 180 3.39 -5.73 8.94
CA ILE A 180 4.07 -4.43 9.02
C ILE A 180 5.51 -4.54 8.51
N ALA A 181 6.27 -5.55 8.91
CA ALA A 181 7.64 -5.75 8.47
C ALA A 181 7.73 -5.97 6.95
N VAL A 182 6.83 -6.78 6.37
CA VAL A 182 6.74 -7.00 4.91
C VAL A 182 6.38 -5.69 4.20
N ALA A 183 5.40 -4.95 4.70
CA ALA A 183 4.99 -3.66 4.13
C ALA A 183 6.16 -2.66 4.14
N GLN A 184 6.89 -2.56 5.24
CA GLN A 184 8.06 -1.68 5.36
C GLN A 184 9.16 -2.03 4.36
N SER A 185 9.45 -3.32 4.14
CA SER A 185 10.42 -3.75 3.11
C SER A 185 9.97 -3.31 1.72
N LEU A 186 8.78 -3.69 1.31
CA LEU A 186 8.23 -3.36 -0.01
C LEU A 186 8.15 -1.86 -0.29
N ILE A 187 7.78 -1.06 0.72
CA ILE A 187 7.73 0.40 0.60
C ILE A 187 9.12 0.99 0.35
N ARG A 188 10.16 0.48 1.04
CA ARG A 188 11.54 0.91 0.79
C ARG A 188 12.04 0.48 -0.58
N GLU A 189 11.73 -0.73 -1.01
CA GLU A 189 12.12 -1.28 -2.32
C GLU A 189 11.59 -0.42 -3.49
N ILE A 190 10.43 0.22 -3.32
CA ILE A 190 9.87 1.15 -4.32
C ILE A 190 10.23 2.62 -4.06
N GLY A 191 11.19 2.88 -3.17
CA GLY A 191 11.84 4.19 -3.03
C GLY A 191 11.17 5.18 -2.08
N PHE A 192 10.43 4.69 -1.06
CA PHE A 192 9.81 5.51 -0.02
C PHE A 192 10.31 5.12 1.38
N GLU A 193 10.10 5.98 2.38
CA GLU A 193 10.41 5.65 3.77
C GLU A 193 9.13 5.38 4.57
N PRO A 194 8.84 4.12 4.97
CA PRO A 194 7.65 3.79 5.75
C PRO A 194 7.79 4.25 7.21
N VAL A 195 6.74 4.86 7.73
CA VAL A 195 6.65 5.28 9.14
C VAL A 195 5.42 4.66 9.78
N LEU A 196 5.61 3.71 10.67
CA LEU A 196 4.51 3.14 11.46
C LEU A 196 3.98 4.21 12.43
N VAL A 197 2.70 4.56 12.28
CA VAL A 197 2.04 5.56 13.12
C VAL A 197 1.12 4.95 14.17
N GLY A 198 0.96 3.64 14.16
CA GLY A 198 0.17 2.88 15.14
C GLY A 198 -0.68 1.79 14.50
N GLY A 199 -1.67 1.28 15.24
CA GLY A 199 -2.61 0.26 14.80
C GLY A 199 -3.59 0.77 13.73
N LEU A 200 -4.46 -0.12 13.22
CA LEU A 200 -5.42 0.17 12.16
C LEU A 200 -6.38 1.33 12.51
N ALA A 201 -6.62 1.61 13.78
CA ALA A 201 -7.38 2.78 14.23
C ALA A 201 -6.77 4.11 13.77
N MET A 202 -5.43 4.18 13.63
CA MET A 202 -4.73 5.35 13.09
C MET A 202 -4.98 5.57 11.60
N GLY A 203 -5.51 4.58 10.90
CA GLY A 203 -5.85 4.68 9.49
C GLY A 203 -6.83 5.80 9.12
N ARG A 204 -7.60 6.31 10.11
CA ARG A 204 -8.47 7.49 9.94
C ARG A 204 -7.70 8.79 9.65
N HIS A 205 -6.43 8.85 10.04
CA HIS A 205 -5.56 10.01 9.88
C HIS A 205 -4.69 9.97 8.61
N LEU A 206 -4.76 8.88 7.84
CA LEU A 206 -3.95 8.67 6.64
C LEU A 206 -4.66 9.14 5.35
N VAL A 207 -5.90 9.60 5.44
CA VAL A 207 -6.69 9.99 4.26
C VAL A 207 -6.42 11.43 3.84
N PRO A 208 -6.65 11.81 2.58
CA PRO A 208 -6.50 13.20 2.14
C PRO A 208 -7.34 14.17 2.99
N GLY A 209 -6.74 15.31 3.36
CA GLY A 209 -7.39 16.32 4.19
C GLY A 209 -7.25 16.11 5.70
N THR A 210 -6.57 15.05 6.13
CA THR A 210 -6.20 14.83 7.54
C THR A 210 -4.73 15.21 7.79
N PRO A 211 -4.27 15.31 9.05
CA PRO A 211 -2.91 15.74 9.35
C PRO A 211 -1.79 14.91 8.71
N LEU A 212 -1.99 13.61 8.49
CA LEU A 212 -1.04 12.74 7.80
C LEU A 212 -1.33 12.62 6.29
N GLY A 213 -2.29 13.40 5.77
CA GLY A 213 -2.58 13.49 4.34
C GLY A 213 -1.56 14.36 3.62
N GLY A 214 -1.14 13.94 2.42
CA GLY A 214 -0.18 14.67 1.61
C GLY A 214 1.24 14.11 1.66
N GLU A 215 2.20 14.93 1.21
CA GLU A 215 3.61 14.55 1.13
C GLU A 215 4.35 15.08 2.36
N HIS A 216 4.98 14.21 3.10
CA HIS A 216 5.75 14.51 4.30
C HIS A 216 7.08 13.76 4.28
N THR A 217 8.06 14.27 5.01
CA THR A 217 9.26 13.51 5.38
C THR A 217 8.92 12.51 6.50
N ALA A 218 9.78 11.53 6.69
CA ALA A 218 9.60 10.58 7.80
C ALA A 218 9.63 11.27 9.18
N ALA A 219 10.42 12.34 9.32
CA ALA A 219 10.51 13.12 10.56
C ALA A 219 9.19 13.87 10.85
N GLU A 220 8.62 14.53 9.84
CA GLU A 220 7.33 15.22 9.96
C GLU A 220 6.20 14.25 10.31
N ILE A 221 6.15 13.07 9.67
CA ILE A 221 5.15 12.04 9.99
C ILE A 221 5.24 11.64 11.47
N ARG A 222 6.45 11.39 12.00
CA ARG A 222 6.63 11.03 13.42
C ARG A 222 6.16 12.15 14.36
N GLN A 223 6.48 13.40 14.02
CA GLN A 223 6.06 14.57 14.81
C GLN A 223 4.53 14.69 14.81
N ILE A 224 3.89 14.63 13.62
CA ILE A 224 2.43 14.71 13.49
C ILE A 224 1.77 13.56 14.24
N ALA A 225 2.24 12.31 14.03
CA ALA A 225 1.67 11.13 14.68
C ALA A 225 1.75 11.21 16.21
N GLY A 226 2.83 11.77 16.76
CA GLY A 226 2.98 11.99 18.20
C GLY A 226 1.98 12.99 18.82
N SER A 227 1.30 13.79 17.98
CA SER A 227 0.26 14.73 18.42
C SER A 227 -1.18 14.22 18.23
N LEU A 228 -1.33 13.06 17.58
CA LEU A 228 -2.64 12.43 17.33
C LEU A 228 -2.93 11.43 18.46
N HIS A 229 -3.88 11.75 19.32
CA HIS A 229 -4.35 10.93 20.44
C HIS A 229 -5.81 10.50 20.27
#